data_032f099b7545c669fddf162da68b5b96
#
_entry.id   032f099b7545c669fddf162da68b5b96
#
_cell.length_a   1.000
_cell.length_b   1.000
_cell.length_c   1.000
_cell.angle_alpha   90.00
_cell.angle_beta   90.00
_cell.angle_gamma   90.00
#
_symmetry.space_group_name_H-M   'P 1'
#
loop_
_entity.id
_entity.type
_entity.pdbx_description
1 polymer ?
#
loop_
_entity_poly.entity_id
_entity_poly.type
_entity_poly.pdbx_seq_one_letter_code
_entity_poly.pdbx_strand_id
1 'polypeptide(L)'
;QISADGYYVNDTVITIDSLIGFDEIIKNFSLIPRKEGLIIEMKNILFKVNSSVLEDSSFQEIDKIVRFMKSNSGVAIEIRGHTNGLCDDDYCNMLSEKRAKAVVEYLIDSGIERNRLTYKGLGKTQPIADNKTVAGRQANQRVEFMITKTE
;
A
#
# COMPACT_ATOMS: atom_id res chain seq x y z
N GLN A 1 -18.14 3.48 9.27
CA GLN A 1 -18.04 2.59 8.10
C GLN A 1 -18.78 3.20 6.93
N ILE A 2 -18.16 3.26 5.77
CA ILE A 2 -18.73 3.85 4.56
C ILE A 2 -18.74 2.76 3.49
N SER A 3 -19.89 2.56 2.85
CA SER A 3 -20.04 1.57 1.78
C SER A 3 -20.94 2.10 0.66
N ALA A 4 -20.71 1.66 -0.55
CA ALA A 4 -21.57 1.87 -1.71
C ALA A 4 -21.58 0.60 -2.56
N ASP A 5 -22.66 0.38 -3.33
CA ASP A 5 -22.77 -0.77 -4.19
C ASP A 5 -21.67 -0.75 -5.29
N GLY A 6 -21.04 -1.89 -5.53
CA GLY A 6 -19.90 -1.99 -6.45
C GLY A 6 -18.56 -1.46 -5.91
N TYR A 7 -18.48 -1.08 -4.64
CA TYR A 7 -17.27 -0.61 -3.98
C TYR A 7 -16.93 -1.43 -2.74
N TYR A 8 -15.63 -1.42 -2.37
CA TYR A 8 -15.20 -2.00 -1.12
C TYR A 8 -15.61 -1.13 0.07
N VAL A 9 -15.84 -1.79 1.20
CA VAL A 9 -16.09 -1.10 2.46
C VAL A 9 -14.83 -0.34 2.89
N ASN A 10 -15.01 0.94 3.22
CA ASN A 10 -13.94 1.77 3.78
C ASN A 10 -14.24 2.04 5.26
N ASP A 11 -13.32 1.61 6.11
CA ASP A 11 -13.35 1.88 7.55
C ASP A 11 -12.41 3.04 7.87
N THR A 12 -12.98 4.14 8.34
CA THR A 12 -12.20 5.31 8.76
C THR A 12 -12.69 5.84 10.09
N VAL A 13 -11.77 6.33 10.90
CA VAL A 13 -12.07 6.99 12.18
C VAL A 13 -11.87 8.49 12.00
N ILE A 14 -12.88 9.27 12.37
CA ILE A 14 -12.82 10.72 12.45
C ILE A 14 -12.83 11.09 13.93
N THR A 15 -11.73 11.66 14.42
CA THR A 15 -11.66 12.19 15.78
C THR A 15 -11.98 13.69 15.72
N ILE A 16 -12.91 14.12 16.58
CA ILE A 16 -13.28 15.51 16.75
C ILE A 16 -12.88 15.90 18.16
N ASP A 17 -11.83 16.70 18.28
CA ASP A 17 -11.25 17.04 19.59
C ASP A 17 -12.03 18.12 20.33
N SER A 18 -12.67 19.05 19.59
CA SER A 18 -13.56 20.05 20.17
C SER A 18 -14.48 20.65 19.11
N LEU A 19 -15.75 20.88 19.46
CA LEU A 19 -16.69 21.68 18.68
C LEU A 19 -17.07 22.92 19.52
N ILE A 20 -16.81 24.11 18.97
CA ILE A 20 -17.23 25.36 19.56
C ILE A 20 -18.28 25.97 18.61
N GLY A 21 -19.56 25.78 18.95
CA GLY A 21 -20.66 26.26 18.13
C GLY A 21 -21.23 25.23 17.14
N PHE A 22 -21.90 25.68 16.11
CA PHE A 22 -22.44 24.87 15.01
C PHE A 22 -21.43 24.86 13.87
N ASP A 23 -20.53 23.88 13.84
CA ASP A 23 -19.57 23.70 12.77
C ASP A 23 -19.97 22.52 11.86
N GLU A 24 -19.96 22.73 10.55
CA GLU A 24 -20.15 21.68 9.56
C GLU A 24 -18.80 21.10 9.17
N ILE A 25 -18.62 19.79 9.35
CA ILE A 25 -17.41 19.09 8.95
C ILE A 25 -17.69 18.32 7.66
N ILE A 26 -17.15 18.80 6.55
CA ILE A 26 -17.24 18.12 5.25
C ILE A 26 -16.01 17.24 5.07
N LYS A 27 -16.20 15.92 4.94
CA LYS A 27 -15.15 14.95 4.62
C LYS A 27 -15.49 14.23 3.31
N ASN A 28 -14.60 14.33 2.35
CA ASN A 28 -14.69 13.57 1.10
C ASN A 28 -13.95 12.23 1.25
N PHE A 29 -14.58 11.13 0.86
CA PHE A 29 -14.02 9.80 0.89
C PHE A 29 -13.94 9.23 -0.52
N SER A 30 -12.76 8.75 -0.90
CA SER A 30 -12.60 7.97 -2.13
C SER A 30 -12.83 6.50 -1.81
N LEU A 31 -13.81 5.89 -2.47
CA LEU A 31 -14.08 4.48 -2.35
C LEU A 31 -13.29 3.70 -3.42
N ILE A 32 -12.83 2.52 -3.06
CA ILE A 32 -12.10 1.62 -3.94
C ILE A 32 -13.12 0.75 -4.69
N PRO A 33 -13.20 0.80 -6.03
CA PRO A 33 -14.13 -0.03 -6.78
C PRO A 33 -13.76 -1.51 -6.67
N ARG A 34 -14.75 -2.40 -6.62
CA ARG A 34 -14.56 -3.86 -6.64
C ARG A 34 -14.13 -4.30 -8.04
N LYS A 35 -12.82 -4.34 -8.27
CA LYS A 35 -12.24 -4.70 -9.56
C LYS A 35 -10.94 -5.47 -9.37
N GLU A 36 -10.87 -6.68 -9.91
CA GLU A 36 -9.61 -7.43 -9.98
C GLU A 36 -8.63 -6.74 -10.94
N GLY A 37 -7.35 -6.84 -10.63
CA GLY A 37 -6.29 -6.16 -11.37
C GLY A 37 -6.16 -4.67 -11.06
N LEU A 38 -6.99 -4.10 -10.16
CA LEU A 38 -6.83 -2.73 -9.72
C LEU A 38 -5.54 -2.59 -8.91
N ILE A 39 -4.68 -1.67 -9.32
CA ILE A 39 -3.42 -1.34 -8.66
C ILE A 39 -3.62 -0.05 -7.86
N ILE A 40 -3.20 -0.09 -6.61
CA ILE A 40 -3.27 1.05 -5.68
C ILE A 40 -1.87 1.32 -5.15
N GLU A 41 -1.37 2.52 -5.42
CA GLU A 41 -0.09 2.97 -4.88
C GLU A 41 -0.20 3.23 -3.37
N MET A 42 0.76 2.70 -2.63
CA MET A 42 0.90 2.93 -1.20
C MET A 42 1.87 4.08 -0.97
N LYS A 43 1.34 5.23 -0.66
CA LYS A 43 2.16 6.42 -0.38
C LYS A 43 2.84 6.27 0.99
N ASN A 44 4.05 6.81 1.11
CA ASN A 44 4.79 6.87 2.38
C ASN A 44 5.18 5.51 2.99
N ILE A 45 5.32 4.46 2.20
CA ILE A 45 6.00 3.25 2.65
C ILE A 45 7.50 3.44 2.44
N LEU A 46 8.20 3.71 3.53
CA LEU A 46 9.62 4.02 3.55
C LEU A 46 10.41 2.85 4.14
N PHE A 47 11.61 2.65 3.63
CA PHE A 47 12.56 1.65 4.10
C PHE A 47 13.88 2.32 4.44
N LYS A 48 14.61 1.76 5.40
CA LYS A 48 15.99 2.16 5.66
C LYS A 48 16.83 2.03 4.39
N VAL A 49 17.84 2.88 4.26
CA VAL A 49 18.69 2.94 3.06
C VAL A 49 19.26 1.55 2.73
N ASN A 50 19.15 1.14 1.46
CA ASN A 50 19.60 -0.16 0.94
C ASN A 50 19.10 -1.37 1.74
N SER A 51 17.91 -1.26 2.34
CA SER A 51 17.35 -2.28 3.23
C SER A 51 15.88 -2.56 2.89
N SER A 52 15.37 -3.67 3.39
CA SER A 52 13.96 -4.04 3.44
C SER A 52 13.33 -3.78 4.83
N VAL A 53 14.08 -3.19 5.75
CA VAL A 53 13.56 -2.82 7.07
C VAL A 53 12.68 -1.59 6.92
N LEU A 54 11.41 -1.71 7.32
CA LEU A 54 10.44 -0.61 7.32
C LEU A 54 10.85 0.48 8.32
N GLU A 55 10.58 1.73 7.96
CA GLU A 55 10.67 2.85 8.89
C GLU A 55 9.37 2.95 9.71
N ASP A 56 9.45 3.46 10.93
CA ASP A 56 8.31 3.54 11.86
C ASP A 56 7.13 4.31 11.28
N SER A 57 7.40 5.36 10.49
CA SER A 57 6.38 6.14 9.80
C SER A 57 5.53 5.34 8.79
N SER A 58 6.06 4.21 8.30
CA SER A 58 5.38 3.37 7.31
C SER A 58 4.24 2.55 7.91
N PHE A 59 4.30 2.24 9.20
CA PHE A 59 3.30 1.35 9.83
C PHE A 59 1.90 1.95 9.79
N GLN A 60 1.77 3.27 9.97
CA GLN A 60 0.45 3.93 9.88
C GLN A 60 -0.19 3.77 8.49
N GLU A 61 0.63 3.75 7.44
CA GLU A 61 0.13 3.57 6.08
C GLU A 61 -0.24 2.10 5.81
N ILE A 62 0.59 1.15 6.28
CA ILE A 62 0.30 -0.28 6.15
C ILE A 62 -0.95 -0.66 6.95
N ASP A 63 -1.18 -0.04 8.11
CA ASP A 63 -2.38 -0.25 8.93
C ASP A 63 -3.68 0.14 8.21
N LYS A 64 -3.65 1.03 7.22
CA LYS A 64 -4.82 1.30 6.38
C LYS A 64 -5.20 0.07 5.55
N ILE A 65 -4.19 -0.68 5.07
CA ILE A 65 -4.42 -1.93 4.33
C ILE A 65 -4.92 -3.02 5.28
N VAL A 66 -4.37 -3.10 6.50
CA VAL A 66 -4.87 -4.03 7.52
C VAL A 66 -6.36 -3.80 7.74
N ARG A 67 -6.78 -2.54 7.95
CA ARG A 67 -8.21 -2.20 8.12
C ARG A 67 -9.02 -2.54 6.88
N PHE A 68 -8.53 -2.16 5.69
CA PHE A 68 -9.19 -2.48 4.42
C PHE A 68 -9.43 -3.99 4.26
N MET A 69 -8.41 -4.82 4.51
CA MET A 69 -8.51 -6.26 4.36
C MET A 69 -9.37 -6.93 5.44
N LYS A 70 -9.40 -6.37 6.65
CA LYS A 70 -10.29 -6.83 7.73
C LYS A 70 -11.75 -6.53 7.42
N SER A 71 -12.03 -5.36 6.84
CA SER A 71 -13.39 -4.96 6.45
C SER A 71 -13.89 -5.65 5.16
N ASN A 72 -12.97 -6.28 4.40
CA ASN A 72 -13.29 -6.97 3.14
C ASN A 72 -12.65 -8.36 3.15
N SER A 73 -13.28 -9.32 3.84
CA SER A 73 -12.70 -10.64 4.15
C SER A 73 -12.44 -11.52 2.94
N GLY A 74 -13.18 -11.37 1.85
CA GLY A 74 -13.00 -12.13 0.61
C GLY A 74 -11.86 -11.61 -0.29
N VAL A 75 -11.32 -10.41 -0.03
CA VAL A 75 -10.29 -9.79 -0.85
C VAL A 75 -8.94 -10.46 -0.65
N ALA A 76 -8.25 -10.75 -1.76
CA ALA A 76 -6.83 -11.10 -1.77
C ALA A 76 -6.03 -10.04 -2.55
N ILE A 77 -4.79 -9.82 -2.14
CA ILE A 77 -3.91 -8.81 -2.74
C ILE A 77 -2.52 -9.35 -3.02
N GLU A 78 -1.86 -8.76 -4.03
CA GLU A 78 -0.43 -8.92 -4.30
C GLU A 78 0.28 -7.62 -3.96
N ILE A 79 1.25 -7.67 -3.04
CA ILE A 79 2.13 -6.54 -2.73
C ILE A 79 3.25 -6.52 -3.76
N ARG A 80 3.46 -5.36 -4.40
CA ARG A 80 4.46 -5.15 -5.45
C ARG A 80 5.50 -4.14 -5.01
N GLY A 81 6.76 -4.55 -5.02
CA GLY A 81 7.87 -3.67 -4.72
C GLY A 81 8.57 -3.17 -5.98
N HIS A 82 8.97 -1.91 -5.97
CA HIS A 82 9.71 -1.26 -7.04
C HIS A 82 10.96 -0.57 -6.50
N THR A 83 11.96 -0.41 -7.37
CA THR A 83 13.18 0.35 -7.10
C THR A 83 13.36 1.47 -8.12
N ASN A 84 14.28 2.38 -7.82
CA ASN A 84 14.76 3.33 -8.83
C ASN A 84 15.73 2.64 -9.82
N GLY A 85 16.15 3.35 -10.87
CA GLY A 85 16.99 2.83 -11.93
C GLY A 85 18.49 2.77 -11.62
N LEU A 86 18.94 2.95 -10.38
CA LEU A 86 20.36 3.09 -10.04
C LEU A 86 21.10 1.79 -9.70
N CYS A 87 20.37 0.69 -9.50
CA CYS A 87 20.97 -0.62 -9.19
C CYS A 87 21.04 -1.52 -10.44
N ASP A 88 21.89 -2.55 -10.41
CA ASP A 88 21.82 -3.62 -11.39
C ASP A 88 20.50 -4.41 -11.26
N ASP A 89 20.17 -5.18 -12.30
CA ASP A 89 18.86 -5.84 -12.38
C ASP A 89 18.65 -6.87 -11.28
N ASP A 90 19.66 -7.67 -10.97
CA ASP A 90 19.55 -8.73 -9.98
C ASP A 90 19.35 -8.16 -8.57
N TYR A 91 20.13 -7.13 -8.22
CA TYR A 91 20.00 -6.46 -6.93
C TYR A 91 18.66 -5.73 -6.81
N CYS A 92 18.24 -5.00 -7.86
CA CYS A 92 16.96 -4.32 -7.89
C CYS A 92 15.79 -5.29 -7.68
N ASN A 93 15.79 -6.43 -8.38
CA ASN A 93 14.76 -7.45 -8.26
C ASN A 93 14.74 -8.05 -6.85
N MET A 94 15.92 -8.46 -6.34
CA MET A 94 16.03 -8.99 -4.99
C MET A 94 15.59 -8.00 -3.90
N LEU A 95 16.01 -6.73 -3.99
CA LEU A 95 15.67 -5.72 -2.99
C LEU A 95 14.18 -5.40 -3.00
N SER A 96 13.59 -5.24 -4.18
CA SER A 96 12.15 -4.97 -4.32
C SER A 96 11.29 -6.13 -3.82
N GLU A 97 11.71 -7.37 -4.06
CA GLU A 97 11.04 -8.55 -3.54
C GLU A 97 11.12 -8.64 -2.01
N LYS A 98 12.30 -8.41 -1.42
CA LYS A 98 12.46 -8.38 0.04
C LYS A 98 11.61 -7.29 0.69
N ARG A 99 11.47 -6.12 0.05
CA ARG A 99 10.61 -5.03 0.52
C ARG A 99 9.13 -5.40 0.48
N ALA A 100 8.67 -5.96 -0.64
CA ALA A 100 7.29 -6.45 -0.76
C ALA A 100 6.99 -7.54 0.27
N LYS A 101 7.94 -8.46 0.48
CA LYS A 101 7.83 -9.51 1.49
C LYS A 101 7.73 -8.95 2.91
N ALA A 102 8.52 -7.95 3.27
CA ALA A 102 8.48 -7.32 4.59
C ALA A 102 7.10 -6.70 4.89
N VAL A 103 6.45 -6.09 3.89
CA VAL A 103 5.08 -5.58 4.04
C VAL A 103 4.09 -6.74 4.25
N VAL A 104 4.20 -7.82 3.48
CA VAL A 104 3.33 -9.00 3.63
C VAL A 104 3.51 -9.64 5.02
N GLU A 105 4.74 -9.74 5.53
CA GLU A 105 5.00 -10.26 6.88
C GLU A 105 4.31 -9.41 7.94
N TYR A 106 4.40 -8.09 7.85
CA TYR A 106 3.66 -7.20 8.75
C TYR A 106 2.14 -7.38 8.68
N LEU A 107 1.57 -7.56 7.47
CA LEU A 107 0.14 -7.82 7.30
C LEU A 107 -0.28 -9.14 7.97
N ILE A 108 0.54 -10.18 7.86
CA ILE A 108 0.31 -11.47 8.52
C ILE A 108 0.35 -11.32 10.03
N ASP A 109 1.38 -10.66 10.57
CA ASP A 109 1.54 -10.39 12.00
C ASP A 109 0.38 -9.54 12.56
N SER A 110 -0.22 -8.71 11.70
CA SER A 110 -1.43 -7.93 12.00
C SER A 110 -2.74 -8.72 11.90
N GLY A 111 -2.67 -10.03 11.62
CA GLY A 111 -3.80 -10.95 11.61
C GLY A 111 -4.51 -11.10 10.25
N ILE A 112 -3.86 -10.75 9.14
CA ILE A 112 -4.37 -11.06 7.81
C ILE A 112 -3.93 -12.48 7.42
N GLU A 113 -4.86 -13.28 6.92
CA GLU A 113 -4.61 -14.66 6.52
C GLU A 113 -3.60 -14.73 5.36
N ARG A 114 -2.57 -15.59 5.52
CA ARG A 114 -1.49 -15.74 4.53
C ARG A 114 -1.98 -16.11 3.12
N ASN A 115 -3.04 -16.90 3.00
CA ASN A 115 -3.62 -17.33 1.72
C ASN A 115 -4.24 -16.18 0.91
N ARG A 116 -4.45 -15.04 1.54
CA ARG A 116 -4.96 -13.81 0.90
C ARG A 116 -3.85 -12.87 0.42
N LEU A 117 -2.59 -13.23 0.66
CA LEU A 117 -1.45 -12.36 0.44
C LEU A 117 -0.43 -13.04 -0.48
N THR A 118 -0.01 -12.33 -1.51
CA THR A 118 1.16 -12.65 -2.32
C THR A 118 2.08 -11.44 -2.42
N TYR A 119 3.31 -11.64 -2.87
CA TYR A 119 4.24 -10.54 -3.09
C TYR A 119 5.08 -10.77 -4.34
N LYS A 120 5.54 -9.65 -4.94
CA LYS A 120 6.40 -9.68 -6.11
C LYS A 120 7.35 -8.49 -6.12
N GLY A 121 8.63 -8.75 -6.41
CA GLY A 121 9.60 -7.72 -6.76
C GLY A 121 9.54 -7.45 -8.26
N LEU A 122 9.37 -6.20 -8.63
CA LEU A 122 9.36 -5.73 -10.02
C LEU A 122 10.62 -4.92 -10.36
N GLY A 123 11.53 -4.77 -9.40
CA GLY A 123 12.79 -4.06 -9.60
C GLY A 123 12.57 -2.68 -10.21
N LYS A 124 13.31 -2.38 -11.27
CA LYS A 124 13.24 -1.12 -12.03
C LYS A 124 12.45 -1.21 -13.34
N THR A 125 11.71 -2.30 -13.56
CA THR A 125 11.08 -2.59 -14.85
C THR A 125 9.85 -1.74 -15.16
N GLN A 126 9.25 -1.12 -14.15
CA GLN A 126 8.02 -0.33 -14.28
C GLN A 126 8.17 1.07 -13.64
N PRO A 127 9.01 1.95 -14.21
CA PRO A 127 9.15 3.31 -13.69
C PRO A 127 7.88 4.12 -14.00
N ILE A 128 7.48 4.98 -13.03
CA ILE A 128 6.37 5.93 -13.16
C ILE A 128 6.88 7.39 -13.33
N ALA A 129 8.18 7.61 -13.15
CA ALA A 129 8.80 8.92 -13.26
C ALA A 129 10.23 8.83 -13.80
N ASP A 130 10.81 9.97 -14.20
CA ASP A 130 12.16 10.02 -14.75
C ASP A 130 13.23 9.76 -13.67
N ASN A 131 13.99 8.69 -13.84
CA ASN A 131 15.10 8.31 -12.94
C ASN A 131 16.29 9.29 -12.96
N LYS A 132 16.35 10.23 -13.90
CA LYS A 132 17.40 11.27 -13.95
C LYS A 132 17.22 12.29 -12.83
N THR A 133 16.00 12.50 -12.36
CA THR A 133 15.71 13.44 -11.27
C THR A 133 15.67 12.75 -9.90
N VAL A 134 15.97 13.48 -8.83
CA VAL A 134 15.86 12.96 -7.45
C VAL A 134 14.40 12.61 -7.14
N ALA A 135 13.48 13.51 -7.47
CA ALA A 135 12.05 13.30 -7.24
C ALA A 135 11.51 12.09 -8.00
N GLY A 136 11.93 11.90 -9.26
CA GLY A 136 11.53 10.74 -10.05
C GLY A 136 12.06 9.42 -9.48
N ARG A 137 13.31 9.40 -9.00
CA ARG A 137 13.85 8.22 -8.32
C ARG A 137 13.11 7.90 -7.02
N GLN A 138 12.71 8.92 -6.26
CA GLN A 138 11.88 8.73 -5.06
C GLN A 138 10.50 8.16 -5.41
N ALA A 139 9.85 8.70 -6.44
CA ALA A 139 8.56 8.19 -6.92
C ALA A 139 8.64 6.74 -7.41
N ASN A 140 9.75 6.35 -8.04
CA ASN A 140 9.96 4.99 -8.52
C ASN A 140 10.26 3.98 -7.39
N GLN A 141 10.81 4.44 -6.26
CA GLN A 141 10.98 3.61 -5.06
C GLN A 141 9.66 3.54 -4.27
N ARG A 142 8.76 2.72 -4.73
CA ARG A 142 7.42 2.61 -4.15
C ARG A 142 7.02 1.17 -3.87
N VAL A 143 5.98 1.06 -3.06
CA VAL A 143 5.20 -0.17 -2.91
C VAL A 143 3.79 0.10 -3.38
N GLU A 144 3.20 -0.85 -4.05
CA GLU A 144 1.80 -0.83 -4.45
C GLU A 144 1.16 -2.17 -4.12
N PHE A 145 -0.16 -2.22 -4.02
CA PHE A 145 -0.87 -3.48 -3.98
C PHE A 145 -1.85 -3.60 -5.14
N MET A 146 -1.96 -4.81 -5.67
CA MET A 146 -2.93 -5.15 -6.69
C MET A 146 -3.99 -6.08 -6.09
N ILE A 147 -5.24 -5.81 -6.35
CA ILE A 147 -6.34 -6.70 -5.99
C ILE A 147 -6.31 -7.92 -6.92
N THR A 148 -6.09 -9.09 -6.37
CA THR A 148 -6.01 -10.36 -7.12
C THR A 148 -7.29 -11.17 -7.07
N LYS A 149 -8.12 -10.89 -6.04
CA LYS A 149 -9.44 -11.52 -5.89
C LYS A 149 -10.37 -10.54 -5.19
N THR A 150 -11.62 -10.49 -5.63
CA THR A 150 -12.64 -9.56 -5.10
C THR A 150 -13.59 -10.21 -4.09
N GLU A 151 -13.72 -11.52 -4.08
CA GLU A 151 -14.52 -12.36 -3.16
C GLU A 151 -13.97 -13.78 -3.07
#